data_5c9aaac00b8fdd613ec56f6db6f7d0f0
#
_entry.id   5c9aaac00b8fdd613ec56f6db6f7d0f0
#
_cell.length_a   1.000
_cell.length_b   1.000
_cell.length_c   1.000
_cell.angle_alpha   90.00
_cell.angle_beta   90.00
_cell.angle_gamma   90.00
#
_symmetry.space_group_name_H-M   'P 1'
#
loop_
_entity.id
_entity.type
_entity.pdbx_description
1 polymer ?
#
loop_
_entity_poly.entity_id
_entity_poly.type
_entity_poly.pdbx_seq_one_letter_code
_entity_poly.pdbx_strand_id
1 'polypeptide(L)'
;MGNSMVNGIVIRLAGVPQPATRIFHQEVISIGSASDCDVVINAEGFSLPPESVFMTLRWKDDAYRITTVDPMAGVTRDGEAIAIGEALHDGDTFYFGATGIRLRVFSLTDPADITESLRLGAAVLANARPATLAGAQATSAMTTGGAKRRRSIPRTDVALVFVKQLLRELAAEIPRRVLYAVAGLAAFIILTIIYFNTLGFLEGRRNNKAINELQQTIVATRDEIDKLRDDLQQARDEAQSLRSSLSLPEKVVNSYGQGVCLIYGTYVFVDPRVGREVRFKEPSGAENPIGPDGSINLTVEGNGRVYEVEFMGTGFLADKGFVLTNRHVIQAWDEEDLASLIKMRGFRPKLKELVAYFPLVSQPFKLTPVETASDQDVALCSFDQGDTELPVLPLNETSESVASGQPVVLLGYPAGLEGLIARTDDLSRANRRLYGNLSYRTQLNELAASSKIRPQSTQGHISDVTPQLVYDARTDEGGSGGPVFGANGKVIGINQAVLLTPQSTTNFGVPIRYGIELLRKHQRQLTSKNSPAGLAGAGDQPKS
;
A
#
# COMPACT_ATOMS: atom_id res chain seq x y z
N MET A 1 28.29 -17.36 -25.00
CA MET A 1 28.29 -15.96 -24.56
C MET A 1 26.83 -15.61 -24.31
N GLY A 2 26.40 -15.67 -23.05
CA GLY A 2 25.02 -15.38 -22.68
C GLY A 2 24.76 -13.89 -22.80
N ASN A 3 23.69 -13.49 -23.51
CA ASN A 3 23.13 -12.16 -23.49
C ASN A 3 22.58 -11.92 -22.06
N SER A 4 23.36 -11.25 -21.20
CA SER A 4 22.78 -10.69 -19.99
C SER A 4 21.88 -9.53 -20.45
N MET A 5 20.57 -9.66 -20.24
CA MET A 5 19.66 -8.54 -20.46
C MET A 5 20.06 -7.42 -19.49
N VAL A 6 20.37 -6.26 -20.04
CA VAL A 6 20.64 -5.05 -19.25
C VAL A 6 19.31 -4.62 -18.63
N ASN A 7 19.20 -4.66 -17.31
CA ASN A 7 18.05 -4.10 -16.63
C ASN A 7 17.99 -2.59 -16.88
N GLY A 8 16.80 -2.04 -17.10
CA GLY A 8 16.65 -0.63 -17.39
C GLY A 8 16.95 0.25 -16.18
N ILE A 9 17.43 1.46 -16.43
CA ILE A 9 17.63 2.52 -15.43
C ILE A 9 16.83 3.75 -15.84
N VAL A 10 16.13 4.35 -14.90
CA VAL A 10 15.42 5.62 -15.06
C VAL A 10 16.25 6.72 -14.45
N ILE A 11 16.53 7.76 -15.22
CA ILE A 11 17.28 8.92 -14.78
C ILE A 11 16.38 10.15 -14.88
N ARG A 12 16.18 10.84 -13.76
CA ARG A 12 15.44 12.09 -13.67
C ARG A 12 16.40 13.26 -13.44
N LEU A 13 16.36 14.22 -14.32
CA LEU A 13 17.09 15.47 -14.20
C LEU A 13 16.13 16.56 -13.67
N ALA A 14 16.50 17.23 -12.58
CA ALA A 14 15.75 18.31 -11.96
C ALA A 14 16.69 19.50 -11.65
N GLY A 15 16.12 20.68 -11.39
CA GLY A 15 16.89 21.91 -11.21
C GLY A 15 17.35 22.54 -12.53
N VAL A 16 16.79 22.09 -13.65
CA VAL A 16 16.97 22.66 -14.99
C VAL A 16 15.65 23.27 -15.45
N PRO A 17 15.68 24.21 -16.43
CA PRO A 17 14.45 24.85 -16.94
C PRO A 17 13.40 23.88 -17.48
N GLN A 18 13.84 22.72 -17.93
CA GLN A 18 12.96 21.61 -18.36
C GLN A 18 13.45 20.33 -17.67
N PRO A 19 12.83 19.95 -16.53
CA PRO A 19 13.10 18.66 -15.91
C PRO A 19 12.83 17.54 -16.90
N ALA A 20 13.75 16.58 -17.01
CA ALA A 20 13.64 15.47 -17.95
C ALA A 20 13.82 14.14 -17.23
N THR A 21 12.90 13.19 -17.49
CA THR A 21 13.04 11.81 -17.06
C THR A 21 13.31 10.94 -18.27
N ARG A 22 14.35 10.11 -18.22
CA ARG A 22 14.75 9.24 -19.32
C ARG A 22 15.01 7.82 -18.83
N ILE A 23 14.63 6.84 -19.63
CA ILE A 23 14.89 5.42 -19.38
C ILE A 23 16.00 4.96 -20.32
N PHE A 24 16.97 4.24 -19.77
CA PHE A 24 18.10 3.71 -20.50
C PHE A 24 18.16 2.20 -20.32
N HIS A 25 18.44 1.47 -21.42
CA HIS A 25 18.68 0.03 -21.47
C HIS A 25 20.03 -0.29 -22.11
N GLN A 26 20.90 0.70 -22.26
CA GLN A 26 22.20 0.55 -22.89
C GLN A 26 23.29 0.28 -21.86
N GLU A 27 24.34 -0.45 -22.28
CA GLU A 27 25.44 -0.84 -21.39
C GLU A 27 26.21 0.34 -20.82
N VAL A 28 26.30 1.45 -21.56
CA VAL A 28 27.03 2.66 -21.17
C VAL A 28 26.12 3.86 -21.31
N ILE A 29 26.08 4.72 -20.29
CA ILE A 29 25.31 5.97 -20.26
C ILE A 29 26.26 7.11 -19.94
N SER A 30 26.31 8.10 -20.81
CA SER A 30 27.09 9.34 -20.64
C SER A 30 26.22 10.50 -20.19
N ILE A 31 26.68 11.25 -19.20
CA ILE A 31 25.98 12.40 -18.61
C ILE A 31 26.93 13.59 -18.63
N GLY A 32 26.50 14.68 -19.21
CA GLY A 32 27.39 15.84 -19.35
C GLY A 32 26.77 17.00 -20.12
N SER A 33 27.58 18.01 -20.42
CA SER A 33 27.18 19.17 -21.22
C SER A 33 27.42 18.98 -22.73
N ALA A 34 28.19 17.96 -23.12
CA ALA A 34 28.44 17.67 -24.52
C ALA A 34 27.17 17.22 -25.23
N SER A 35 26.97 17.64 -26.46
CA SER A 35 25.74 17.37 -27.25
C SER A 35 25.57 15.91 -27.63
N ASP A 36 26.62 15.10 -27.55
CA ASP A 36 26.65 13.66 -27.78
C ASP A 36 26.38 12.81 -26.50
N CYS A 37 26.23 13.45 -25.35
CA CYS A 37 25.87 12.76 -24.13
C CYS A 37 24.44 12.19 -24.20
N ASP A 38 24.22 11.04 -23.56
CA ASP A 38 22.90 10.42 -23.45
C ASP A 38 21.96 11.25 -22.56
N VAL A 39 22.51 11.87 -21.51
CA VAL A 39 21.84 12.87 -20.66
C VAL A 39 22.59 14.18 -20.81
N VAL A 40 22.04 15.09 -21.60
CA VAL A 40 22.61 16.40 -21.81
C VAL A 40 22.14 17.36 -20.71
N ILE A 41 23.11 17.92 -19.98
CA ILE A 41 22.89 18.97 -18.98
C ILE A 41 23.29 20.28 -19.64
N ASN A 42 22.34 21.19 -19.90
CA ASN A 42 22.69 22.50 -20.42
C ASN A 42 23.49 23.25 -19.36
N ALA A 43 24.78 23.47 -19.69
CA ALA A 43 25.75 24.15 -18.83
C ALA A 43 25.70 25.69 -18.95
N GLU A 44 24.90 26.23 -19.90
CA GLU A 44 24.79 27.67 -20.09
C GLU A 44 24.21 28.35 -18.85
N GLY A 45 24.95 29.26 -18.26
CA GLY A 45 24.58 29.96 -17.05
C GLY A 45 24.95 29.27 -15.72
N PHE A 46 25.60 28.11 -15.79
CA PHE A 46 26.13 27.41 -14.62
C PHE A 46 27.68 27.33 -14.71
N SER A 47 28.35 27.28 -13.54
CA SER A 47 29.80 27.09 -13.47
C SER A 47 30.20 25.63 -13.73
N LEU A 48 29.69 25.03 -14.81
CA LEU A 48 30.02 23.69 -15.26
C LEU A 48 30.90 23.71 -16.51
N PRO A 49 31.78 22.72 -16.71
CA PRO A 49 32.60 22.64 -17.91
C PRO A 49 31.72 22.53 -19.17
N PRO A 50 31.97 23.36 -20.21
CA PRO A 50 31.26 23.25 -21.49
C PRO A 50 31.76 22.03 -22.28
N GLU A 51 30.89 21.44 -23.09
CA GLU A 51 31.19 20.32 -24.01
C GLU A 51 31.96 19.15 -23.35
N SER A 52 31.60 18.81 -22.12
CA SER A 52 32.28 17.80 -21.31
C SER A 52 31.34 16.68 -20.87
N VAL A 53 31.89 15.48 -20.67
CA VAL A 53 31.21 14.37 -20.02
C VAL A 53 31.48 14.45 -18.52
N PHE A 54 30.48 14.71 -17.71
CA PHE A 54 30.61 14.86 -16.25
C PHE A 54 30.74 13.53 -15.53
N MET A 55 30.00 12.51 -16.01
CA MET A 55 30.07 11.19 -15.43
C MET A 55 29.61 10.13 -16.45
N THR A 56 30.15 8.91 -16.33
CA THR A 56 29.79 7.78 -17.17
C THR A 56 29.37 6.61 -16.28
N LEU A 57 28.23 6.02 -16.59
CA LEU A 57 27.69 4.83 -15.95
C LEU A 57 27.89 3.64 -16.88
N ARG A 58 28.27 2.48 -16.36
CA ARG A 58 28.40 1.25 -17.12
C ARG A 58 27.70 0.09 -16.40
N TRP A 59 26.93 -0.69 -17.14
CA TRP A 59 26.33 -1.93 -16.64
C TRP A 59 27.41 -3.01 -16.48
N LYS A 60 27.58 -3.48 -15.26
CA LYS A 60 28.53 -4.55 -14.92
C LYS A 60 28.10 -5.23 -13.62
N ASP A 61 28.20 -6.59 -13.57
CA ASP A 61 27.90 -7.39 -12.39
C ASP A 61 26.46 -7.10 -11.86
N ASP A 62 25.46 -7.10 -12.76
CA ASP A 62 24.03 -6.88 -12.52
C ASP A 62 23.67 -5.52 -11.88
N ALA A 63 24.54 -4.53 -12.02
CA ALA A 63 24.29 -3.16 -11.59
C ALA A 63 24.97 -2.14 -12.51
N TYR A 64 24.40 -0.92 -12.59
CA TYR A 64 25.14 0.21 -13.16
C TYR A 64 26.18 0.68 -12.15
N ARG A 65 27.41 0.90 -12.64
CA ARG A 65 28.54 1.40 -11.84
C ARG A 65 29.08 2.67 -12.43
N ILE A 66 29.55 3.57 -11.58
CA ILE A 66 30.21 4.81 -12.00
C ILE A 66 31.61 4.47 -12.46
N THR A 67 31.92 4.73 -13.75
CA THR A 67 33.24 4.42 -14.33
C THR A 67 34.14 5.62 -14.46
N THR A 68 33.58 6.80 -14.70
CA THR A 68 34.32 8.05 -14.77
C THR A 68 33.55 9.18 -14.13
N VAL A 69 34.23 10.11 -13.49
CA VAL A 69 33.70 11.38 -12.98
C VAL A 69 34.68 12.47 -13.30
N ASP A 70 34.21 13.56 -13.89
CA ASP A 70 35.05 14.75 -14.14
C ASP A 70 35.17 15.57 -12.85
N PRO A 71 36.37 15.73 -12.29
CA PRO A 71 36.56 16.53 -11.07
C PRO A 71 36.14 17.99 -11.20
N MET A 72 36.16 18.56 -12.42
CA MET A 72 35.78 19.95 -12.70
C MET A 72 34.25 20.15 -12.66
N ALA A 73 33.47 19.10 -12.85
CA ALA A 73 32.03 19.16 -12.77
C ALA A 73 31.50 19.17 -11.32
N GLY A 74 32.33 18.89 -10.32
CA GLY A 74 31.98 18.90 -8.90
C GLY A 74 30.82 17.97 -8.56
N VAL A 75 30.78 16.78 -9.17
CA VAL A 75 29.70 15.83 -9.00
C VAL A 75 29.79 15.20 -7.60
N THR A 76 28.69 15.23 -6.86
CA THR A 76 28.57 14.57 -5.56
C THR A 76 27.34 13.66 -5.56
N ARG A 77 27.36 12.58 -4.76
CA ARG A 77 26.22 11.70 -4.53
C ARG A 77 25.68 11.94 -3.12
N ASP A 78 24.43 12.37 -3.02
CA ASP A 78 23.79 12.74 -1.75
C ASP A 78 24.63 13.71 -0.88
N GLY A 79 25.47 14.54 -1.54
CA GLY A 79 26.35 15.52 -0.90
C GLY A 79 27.74 14.98 -0.53
N GLU A 80 28.04 13.70 -0.79
CA GLU A 80 29.34 13.07 -0.55
C GLU A 80 30.15 12.90 -1.84
N ALA A 81 31.47 12.79 -1.71
CA ALA A 81 32.34 12.54 -2.84
C ALA A 81 32.14 11.13 -3.42
N ILE A 82 32.13 11.02 -4.74
CA ILE A 82 31.87 9.77 -5.45
C ILE A 82 33.15 8.94 -5.59
N ALA A 83 33.07 7.63 -5.26
CA ALA A 83 34.14 6.69 -5.57
C ALA A 83 33.88 5.99 -6.91
N ILE A 84 34.91 5.92 -7.76
CA ILE A 84 34.86 5.19 -9.04
C ILE A 84 34.71 3.68 -8.76
N GLY A 85 33.78 3.02 -9.46
CA GLY A 85 33.47 1.60 -9.30
C GLY A 85 32.27 1.32 -8.38
N GLU A 86 31.73 2.32 -7.69
CA GLU A 86 30.53 2.17 -6.89
C GLU A 86 29.31 1.80 -7.74
N ALA A 87 28.49 0.89 -7.20
CA ALA A 87 27.20 0.53 -7.79
C ALA A 87 26.16 1.61 -7.49
N LEU A 88 25.29 1.85 -8.46
CA LEU A 88 24.13 2.70 -8.29
C LEU A 88 23.02 1.94 -7.56
N HIS A 89 22.35 2.65 -6.65
CA HIS A 89 21.20 2.16 -5.94
C HIS A 89 19.95 2.95 -6.33
N ASP A 90 18.79 2.33 -6.14
CA ASP A 90 17.51 2.97 -6.37
C ASP A 90 17.36 4.20 -5.46
N GLY A 91 17.10 5.36 -6.05
CA GLY A 91 16.94 6.62 -5.35
C GLY A 91 18.19 7.50 -5.24
N ASP A 92 19.37 7.03 -5.68
CA ASP A 92 20.61 7.84 -5.68
C ASP A 92 20.40 9.19 -6.35
N THR A 93 20.91 10.24 -5.71
CA THR A 93 20.80 11.61 -6.21
C THR A 93 22.16 12.22 -6.39
N PHE A 94 22.47 12.63 -7.62
CA PHE A 94 23.72 13.29 -7.98
C PHE A 94 23.49 14.79 -8.10
N TYR A 95 24.40 15.57 -7.53
CA TYR A 95 24.43 17.03 -7.61
C TYR A 95 25.65 17.47 -8.43
N PHE A 96 25.49 18.51 -9.25
CA PHE A 96 26.52 19.03 -10.13
C PHE A 96 26.95 20.41 -9.65
N GLY A 97 28.07 20.46 -8.91
CA GLY A 97 28.58 21.70 -8.31
C GLY A 97 27.55 22.41 -7.42
N ALA A 98 27.62 23.74 -7.36
CA ALA A 98 26.67 24.58 -6.62
C ALA A 98 25.48 25.04 -7.49
N THR A 99 25.13 24.29 -8.54
CA THR A 99 24.18 24.73 -9.57
C THR A 99 22.71 24.51 -9.22
N GLY A 100 22.43 23.69 -8.20
CA GLY A 100 21.08 23.23 -7.90
C GLY A 100 20.55 22.14 -8.86
N ILE A 101 21.33 21.79 -9.89
CA ILE A 101 20.99 20.68 -10.81
C ILE A 101 21.18 19.37 -10.08
N ARG A 102 20.17 18.52 -10.13
CA ARG A 102 20.18 17.19 -9.51
C ARG A 102 19.70 16.15 -10.50
N LEU A 103 20.36 15.01 -10.48
CA LEU A 103 20.02 13.84 -11.29
C LEU A 103 19.70 12.71 -10.33
N ARG A 104 18.49 12.22 -10.40
CA ARG A 104 18.02 11.10 -9.57
C ARG A 104 17.89 9.84 -10.42
N VAL A 105 18.35 8.74 -9.85
CA VAL A 105 18.39 7.44 -10.51
C VAL A 105 17.35 6.52 -9.89
N PHE A 106 16.66 5.75 -10.73
CA PHE A 106 15.74 4.69 -10.31
C PHE A 106 16.10 3.41 -11.09
N SER A 107 16.31 2.31 -10.38
CA SER A 107 16.54 1.00 -11.00
C SER A 107 15.21 0.34 -11.36
N LEU A 108 15.12 -0.21 -12.58
CA LEU A 108 14.02 -1.10 -12.95
C LEU A 108 14.42 -2.51 -12.53
N THR A 109 13.86 -2.99 -11.42
CA THR A 109 14.07 -4.37 -10.95
C THR A 109 13.13 -5.30 -11.71
N ASP A 110 13.64 -6.46 -12.17
CA ASP A 110 12.82 -7.49 -12.80
C ASP A 110 11.81 -8.07 -11.78
N PRO A 111 10.53 -8.30 -12.17
CA PRO A 111 9.52 -8.91 -11.29
C PRO A 111 9.93 -10.27 -10.69
N ALA A 112 10.90 -10.96 -11.26
CA ALA A 112 11.44 -12.23 -10.74
C ALA A 112 12.17 -12.06 -9.39
N ASP A 113 12.86 -10.95 -9.15
CA ASP A 113 13.61 -10.68 -7.92
C ASP A 113 12.71 -10.39 -6.70
N ILE A 114 11.48 -9.92 -6.95
CA ILE A 114 10.50 -9.67 -5.90
C ILE A 114 10.08 -10.99 -5.23
N THR A 115 10.05 -12.09 -6.00
CA THR A 115 9.62 -13.41 -5.48
C THR A 115 10.67 -14.03 -4.55
N GLU A 116 11.95 -13.76 -4.75
CA GLU A 116 13.04 -14.28 -3.92
C GLU A 116 13.19 -13.48 -2.62
N SER A 117 12.99 -12.16 -2.66
CA SER A 117 12.96 -11.29 -1.49
C SER A 117 11.80 -11.63 -0.55
N LEU A 118 10.64 -12.02 -1.08
CA LEU A 118 9.49 -12.49 -0.29
C LEU A 118 9.75 -13.86 0.35
N ARG A 119 10.52 -14.76 -0.30
CA ARG A 119 10.93 -16.06 0.29
C ARG A 119 11.90 -15.89 1.45
N LEU A 120 12.82 -14.95 1.38
CA LEU A 120 13.77 -14.65 2.47
C LEU A 120 13.06 -13.99 3.67
N GLY A 121 12.08 -13.11 3.44
CA GLY A 121 11.26 -12.52 4.50
C GLY A 121 10.41 -13.55 5.25
N ALA A 122 9.84 -14.53 4.57
CA ALA A 122 9.07 -15.60 5.18
C ALA A 122 9.92 -16.56 6.03
N ALA A 123 11.19 -16.77 5.68
CA ALA A 123 12.11 -17.63 6.45
C ALA A 123 12.57 -16.99 7.77
N VAL A 124 12.59 -15.65 7.85
CA VAL A 124 12.96 -14.92 9.09
C VAL A 124 11.82 -14.92 10.10
N LEU A 125 10.55 -14.90 9.65
CA LEU A 125 9.37 -14.94 10.53
C LEU A 125 9.08 -16.33 11.11
N ALA A 126 9.55 -17.41 10.46
CA ALA A 126 9.35 -18.79 10.94
C ALA A 126 10.21 -19.15 12.16
N ASN A 127 11.18 -18.34 12.57
CA ASN A 127 12.10 -18.60 13.68
C ASN A 127 11.81 -17.86 15.00
N ALA A 128 10.70 -17.15 15.13
CA ALA A 128 10.29 -16.49 16.36
C ALA A 128 9.45 -17.44 17.23
N ARG A 129 10.06 -18.02 18.27
CA ARG A 129 9.38 -18.82 19.30
C ARG A 129 8.51 -17.92 20.18
N PRO A 130 7.26 -18.29 20.50
CA PRO A 130 6.49 -17.61 21.54
C PRO A 130 6.93 -18.09 22.94
N ALA A 131 7.08 -17.13 23.85
CA ALA A 131 7.36 -17.37 25.25
C ALA A 131 6.12 -17.89 25.97
N THR A 132 6.32 -18.93 26.77
CA THR A 132 5.37 -19.54 27.69
C THR A 132 5.04 -18.60 28.85
N LEU A 133 3.75 -18.43 29.13
CA LEU A 133 3.25 -17.94 30.40
C LEU A 133 2.57 -19.07 31.15
N ALA A 134 3.15 -19.41 32.31
CA ALA A 134 2.65 -20.36 33.29
C ALA A 134 1.68 -19.66 34.26
N GLY A 135 0.69 -20.43 34.71
CA GLY A 135 0.16 -20.29 36.05
C GLY A 135 -1.20 -19.69 36.25
N ALA A 136 -2.18 -20.56 36.60
CA ALA A 136 -2.99 -20.34 37.79
C ALA A 136 -3.83 -21.59 38.09
N GLN A 137 -3.54 -22.20 39.22
CA GLN A 137 -4.33 -23.23 39.92
C GLN A 137 -5.62 -22.61 40.48
N ALA A 138 -6.69 -23.35 40.41
CA ALA A 138 -7.80 -23.16 41.36
C ALA A 138 -8.34 -24.52 41.82
N THR A 139 -8.00 -24.78 43.04
CA THR A 139 -8.56 -25.79 43.93
C THR A 139 -10.05 -25.56 44.20
N SER A 140 -10.85 -26.62 44.25
CA SER A 140 -12.05 -26.63 45.06
C SER A 140 -12.30 -28.00 45.62
N ALA A 141 -12.37 -28.06 46.95
CA ALA A 141 -12.55 -29.18 47.80
C ALA A 141 -14.04 -29.36 48.18
N MET A 142 -14.33 -30.57 48.70
CA MET A 142 -15.38 -30.95 49.64
C MET A 142 -16.80 -31.17 49.07
N THR A 143 -17.49 -32.20 49.47
CA THR A 143 -17.84 -32.57 50.84
C THR A 143 -18.34 -34.00 50.96
N THR A 144 -18.00 -34.61 52.04
CA THR A 144 -18.44 -35.87 52.62
C THR A 144 -19.92 -35.91 52.94
N GLY A 145 -20.55 -37.12 52.78
CA GLY A 145 -21.85 -37.43 53.33
C GLY A 145 -21.97 -38.94 53.63
N GLY A 146 -21.76 -39.32 54.86
CA GLY A 146 -21.83 -40.70 55.30
C GLY A 146 -23.27 -41.20 55.49
N ALA A 147 -23.52 -42.48 55.19
CA ALA A 147 -24.73 -43.20 55.60
C ALA A 147 -24.35 -44.52 56.20
N LYS A 148 -24.89 -44.74 57.40
CA LYS A 148 -24.71 -45.87 58.31
C LYS A 148 -25.25 -47.17 57.70
N ARG A 149 -24.45 -48.20 57.82
CA ARG A 149 -24.73 -49.58 57.44
C ARG A 149 -25.46 -50.30 58.63
N ARG A 150 -26.68 -50.78 58.46
CA ARG A 150 -27.36 -51.71 59.36
C ARG A 150 -26.90 -53.14 59.05
N ARG A 151 -26.45 -53.87 60.11
CA ARG A 151 -26.16 -55.30 60.07
C ARG A 151 -27.42 -56.09 60.05
N SER A 152 -27.57 -57.11 59.17
CA SER A 152 -28.48 -58.22 59.26
C SER A 152 -27.71 -59.54 59.41
N ILE A 153 -28.12 -60.35 60.35
CA ILE A 153 -27.55 -61.64 60.78
C ILE A 153 -27.94 -62.76 59.80
N PRO A 154 -27.04 -63.66 59.39
CA PRO A 154 -27.40 -64.71 58.40
C PRO A 154 -28.06 -65.95 59.03
N ARG A 155 -29.08 -66.47 58.33
CA ARG A 155 -29.80 -67.72 58.58
C ARG A 155 -29.16 -68.87 57.77
N THR A 156 -27.91 -69.25 58.05
CA THR A 156 -27.27 -70.35 57.28
C THR A 156 -26.91 -71.57 58.09
N ASP A 157 -27.18 -71.60 59.40
CA ASP A 157 -26.65 -72.70 60.22
C ASP A 157 -27.51 -73.95 60.26
N VAL A 158 -28.81 -73.86 59.98
CA VAL A 158 -29.68 -75.03 60.07
C VAL A 158 -29.57 -75.97 58.87
N ALA A 159 -29.36 -75.47 57.68
CA ALA A 159 -29.19 -76.27 56.46
C ALA A 159 -27.88 -77.05 56.44
N LEU A 160 -26.80 -76.48 57.03
CA LEU A 160 -25.48 -77.10 57.05
C LEU A 160 -25.45 -78.33 58.00
N VAL A 161 -26.21 -78.28 59.12
CA VAL A 161 -26.32 -79.42 60.07
C VAL A 161 -27.07 -80.56 59.44
N PHE A 162 -28.18 -80.28 58.74
CA PHE A 162 -29.00 -81.31 58.10
C PHE A 162 -28.25 -82.03 56.95
N VAL A 163 -27.55 -81.30 56.13
CA VAL A 163 -26.71 -81.84 55.05
C VAL A 163 -25.57 -82.70 55.60
N LYS A 164 -24.91 -82.28 56.71
CA LYS A 164 -23.90 -83.11 57.37
C LYS A 164 -24.41 -84.41 57.92
N GLN A 165 -25.64 -84.44 58.46
CA GLN A 165 -26.27 -85.65 59.02
C GLN A 165 -26.68 -86.61 57.91
N LEU A 166 -27.25 -86.14 56.80
CA LEU A 166 -27.62 -86.92 55.65
C LEU A 166 -26.42 -87.53 54.95
N LEU A 167 -25.31 -86.78 54.81
CA LEU A 167 -24.07 -87.30 54.26
C LEU A 167 -23.37 -88.36 55.12
N ARG A 168 -23.58 -88.34 56.44
CA ARG A 168 -23.09 -89.41 57.36
C ARG A 168 -23.83 -90.73 57.24
N GLU A 169 -25.14 -90.66 57.07
CA GLU A 169 -25.96 -91.90 56.89
C GLU A 169 -25.73 -92.54 55.53
N LEU A 170 -25.64 -91.74 54.46
CA LEU A 170 -25.31 -92.25 53.12
C LEU A 170 -23.87 -92.80 52.99
N ALA A 171 -22.95 -92.30 53.79
CA ALA A 171 -21.57 -92.78 53.79
C ALA A 171 -21.31 -94.08 54.50
N ALA A 172 -22.30 -94.58 55.35
CA ALA A 172 -22.14 -95.80 56.10
C ALA A 172 -22.44 -97.07 55.26
N GLU A 173 -23.18 -96.99 54.15
CA GLU A 173 -23.54 -98.14 53.33
C GLU A 173 -22.73 -98.30 52.05
N ILE A 174 -21.87 -97.33 51.71
CA ILE A 174 -21.13 -97.35 50.46
C ILE A 174 -19.72 -97.91 50.69
N PRO A 175 -19.26 -98.88 49.90
CA PRO A 175 -17.91 -99.46 50.03
C PRO A 175 -16.85 -98.30 49.81
N ARG A 176 -15.85 -98.23 50.69
CA ARG A 176 -14.83 -97.19 50.71
C ARG A 176 -14.19 -96.91 49.32
N ARG A 177 -14.12 -97.90 48.42
CA ARG A 177 -13.60 -97.68 47.06
C ARG A 177 -14.51 -96.80 46.21
N VAL A 178 -15.81 -96.87 46.34
CA VAL A 178 -16.78 -96.01 45.64
C VAL A 178 -16.76 -94.59 46.18
N LEU A 179 -16.56 -94.43 47.47
CA LEU A 179 -16.49 -93.14 48.12
C LEU A 179 -15.22 -92.34 47.61
N TYR A 180 -14.08 -93.05 47.51
CA TYR A 180 -12.84 -92.41 46.94
C TYR A 180 -13.00 -92.11 45.49
N ALA A 181 -13.65 -92.92 44.67
CA ALA A 181 -13.92 -92.65 43.28
C ALA A 181 -14.82 -91.44 43.07
N VAL A 182 -15.88 -91.26 43.84
CA VAL A 182 -16.79 -90.11 43.82
C VAL A 182 -16.04 -88.82 44.32
N ALA A 183 -15.30 -88.96 45.39
CA ALA A 183 -14.47 -87.82 45.89
C ALA A 183 -13.43 -87.41 44.89
N GLY A 184 -12.73 -88.38 44.20
CA GLY A 184 -11.80 -88.11 43.15
C GLY A 184 -12.42 -87.43 41.89
N LEU A 185 -13.62 -87.90 41.49
CA LEU A 185 -14.37 -87.25 40.39
C LEU A 185 -14.80 -85.81 40.75
N ALA A 186 -15.32 -85.63 42.00
CA ALA A 186 -15.69 -84.29 42.50
C ALA A 186 -14.50 -83.37 42.54
N ALA A 187 -13.33 -83.83 43.03
CA ALA A 187 -12.12 -83.07 43.07
C ALA A 187 -11.64 -82.71 41.66
N PHE A 188 -11.73 -83.63 40.68
CA PHE A 188 -11.39 -83.40 39.30
C PHE A 188 -12.29 -82.34 38.65
N ILE A 189 -13.61 -82.39 38.89
CA ILE A 189 -14.60 -81.41 38.43
C ILE A 189 -14.29 -80.03 39.01
N ILE A 190 -13.98 -79.93 40.30
CA ILE A 190 -13.61 -78.67 40.94
C ILE A 190 -12.29 -78.08 40.33
N LEU A 191 -11.30 -78.90 40.14
CA LEU A 191 -10.06 -78.50 39.54
C LEU A 191 -10.25 -78.03 38.08
N THR A 192 -11.10 -78.70 37.34
CA THR A 192 -11.45 -78.32 35.95
C THR A 192 -12.16 -76.96 35.93
N ILE A 193 -13.11 -76.75 36.84
CA ILE A 193 -13.81 -75.44 36.97
C ILE A 193 -12.82 -74.33 37.35
N ILE A 194 -11.93 -74.57 38.28
CA ILE A 194 -10.92 -73.61 38.69
C ILE A 194 -9.96 -73.31 37.50
N TYR A 195 -9.56 -74.33 36.74
CA TYR A 195 -8.70 -74.15 35.57
C TYR A 195 -9.37 -73.27 34.51
N PHE A 196 -10.62 -73.56 34.13
CA PHE A 196 -11.32 -72.75 33.14
C PHE A 196 -11.63 -71.32 33.63
N ASN A 197 -11.96 -71.14 34.91
CA ASN A 197 -12.15 -69.80 35.49
C ASN A 197 -10.83 -68.99 35.50
N THR A 198 -9.70 -69.64 35.80
CA THR A 198 -8.41 -68.94 35.77
C THR A 198 -7.96 -68.58 34.35
N LEU A 199 -8.21 -69.46 33.38
CA LEU A 199 -7.99 -69.16 31.96
C LEU A 199 -8.84 -68.00 31.48
N GLY A 200 -10.16 -68.02 31.75
CA GLY A 200 -11.07 -66.94 31.38
C GLY A 200 -10.74 -65.63 32.06
N PHE A 201 -10.28 -65.67 33.32
CA PHE A 201 -9.80 -64.46 34.03
C PHE A 201 -8.52 -63.86 33.43
N LEU A 202 -7.57 -64.71 33.00
CA LEU A 202 -6.33 -64.29 32.36
C LEU A 202 -6.57 -63.72 30.97
N GLU A 203 -7.45 -64.35 30.18
CA GLU A 203 -7.86 -63.85 28.87
C GLU A 203 -8.63 -62.53 28.99
N GLY A 204 -9.57 -62.41 29.95
CA GLY A 204 -10.29 -61.17 30.25
C GLY A 204 -9.37 -60.02 30.63
N ARG A 205 -8.30 -60.30 31.41
CA ARG A 205 -7.29 -59.28 31.74
C ARG A 205 -6.48 -58.82 30.54
N ARG A 206 -6.11 -59.76 29.62
CA ARG A 206 -5.39 -59.39 28.39
C ARG A 206 -6.28 -58.58 27.46
N ASN A 207 -7.53 -58.97 27.26
CA ASN A 207 -8.48 -58.26 26.43
C ASN A 207 -8.79 -56.84 26.98
N ASN A 208 -8.98 -56.71 28.31
CA ASN A 208 -9.19 -55.42 28.94
C ASN A 208 -7.96 -54.46 28.81
N LYS A 209 -6.75 -54.99 28.89
CA LYS A 209 -5.54 -54.19 28.62
C LYS A 209 -5.48 -53.73 27.15
N ALA A 210 -5.72 -54.61 26.20
CA ALA A 210 -5.76 -54.27 24.79
C ALA A 210 -6.85 -53.27 24.45
N ILE A 211 -8.06 -53.41 25.06
CA ILE A 211 -9.14 -52.43 24.91
C ILE A 211 -8.77 -51.07 25.47
N ASN A 212 -8.13 -51.00 26.66
CA ASN A 212 -7.72 -49.75 27.26
C ASN A 212 -6.59 -49.05 26.43
N GLU A 213 -5.64 -49.82 25.90
CA GLU A 213 -4.60 -49.29 25.02
C GLU A 213 -5.20 -48.75 23.71
N LEU A 214 -6.15 -49.48 23.11
CA LEU A 214 -6.88 -49.01 21.92
C LEU A 214 -7.70 -47.75 22.23
N GLN A 215 -8.38 -47.69 23.37
CA GLN A 215 -9.12 -46.49 23.78
C GLN A 215 -8.19 -45.29 23.97
N GLN A 216 -7.05 -45.46 24.64
CA GLN A 216 -6.06 -44.39 24.78
C GLN A 216 -5.52 -43.91 23.43
N THR A 217 -5.24 -44.85 22.50
CA THR A 217 -4.79 -44.51 21.15
C THR A 217 -5.86 -43.75 20.38
N ILE A 218 -7.13 -44.16 20.46
CA ILE A 218 -8.25 -43.48 19.82
C ILE A 218 -8.41 -42.06 20.35
N VAL A 219 -8.31 -41.85 21.67
CA VAL A 219 -8.42 -40.51 22.27
C VAL A 219 -7.24 -39.65 21.82
N ALA A 220 -6.01 -40.16 21.89
CA ALA A 220 -4.81 -39.40 21.42
C ALA A 220 -4.89 -39.04 19.95
N THR A 221 -5.33 -39.98 19.09
CA THR A 221 -5.50 -39.72 17.65
C THR A 221 -6.60 -38.71 17.37
N ARG A 222 -7.67 -38.73 18.18
CA ARG A 222 -8.77 -37.76 18.07
C ARG A 222 -8.30 -36.36 18.45
N ASP A 223 -7.56 -36.21 19.53
CA ASP A 223 -6.98 -34.94 19.97
C ASP A 223 -6.01 -34.38 18.91
N GLU A 224 -5.23 -35.27 18.25
CA GLU A 224 -4.33 -34.88 17.15
C GLU A 224 -5.10 -34.44 15.90
N ILE A 225 -6.20 -35.14 15.56
CA ILE A 225 -7.08 -34.76 14.44
C ILE A 225 -7.76 -33.41 14.71
N ASP A 226 -8.25 -33.18 15.91
CA ASP A 226 -8.89 -31.91 16.27
C ASP A 226 -7.87 -30.76 16.19
N LYS A 227 -6.65 -30.95 16.70
CA LYS A 227 -5.58 -29.97 16.57
C LYS A 227 -5.19 -29.69 15.12
N LEU A 228 -5.03 -30.72 14.28
CA LEU A 228 -4.75 -30.53 12.86
C LEU A 228 -5.90 -29.82 12.13
N ARG A 229 -7.12 -30.01 12.58
CA ARG A 229 -8.31 -29.34 12.03
C ARG A 229 -8.30 -27.86 12.36
N ASP A 230 -7.94 -27.49 13.58
CA ASP A 230 -7.81 -26.11 14.02
C ASP A 230 -6.64 -25.40 13.30
N ASP A 231 -5.49 -26.04 13.20
CA ASP A 231 -4.33 -25.52 12.46
C ASP A 231 -4.66 -25.32 10.98
N LEU A 232 -5.42 -26.23 10.37
CA LEU A 232 -5.83 -26.12 8.96
C LEU A 232 -6.87 -25.02 8.74
N GLN A 233 -7.76 -24.81 9.70
CA GLN A 233 -8.72 -23.70 9.65
C GLN A 233 -7.99 -22.37 9.78
N GLN A 234 -7.07 -22.23 10.70
CA GLN A 234 -6.25 -21.02 10.87
C GLN A 234 -5.45 -20.73 9.59
N ALA A 235 -4.78 -21.73 9.01
CA ALA A 235 -4.04 -21.56 7.76
C ALA A 235 -4.94 -21.15 6.58
N ARG A 236 -6.18 -21.64 6.53
CA ARG A 236 -7.16 -21.21 5.52
C ARG A 236 -7.59 -19.77 5.71
N ASP A 237 -7.85 -19.35 6.93
CA ASP A 237 -8.25 -17.98 7.25
C ASP A 237 -7.12 -17.00 6.95
N GLU A 238 -5.88 -17.35 7.28
CA GLU A 238 -4.69 -16.57 6.90
C GLU A 238 -4.51 -16.50 5.38
N ALA A 239 -4.63 -17.61 4.66
CA ALA A 239 -4.53 -17.64 3.20
C ALA A 239 -5.66 -16.84 2.53
N GLN A 240 -6.87 -16.87 3.07
CA GLN A 240 -8.00 -16.09 2.55
C GLN A 240 -7.82 -14.60 2.81
N SER A 241 -7.32 -14.22 3.98
CA SER A 241 -6.94 -12.84 4.34
C SER A 241 -5.85 -12.31 3.40
N LEU A 242 -4.79 -13.08 3.19
CA LEU A 242 -3.71 -12.73 2.27
C LEU A 242 -4.21 -12.60 0.83
N ARG A 243 -5.04 -13.54 0.36
CA ARG A 243 -5.63 -13.51 -0.98
C ARG A 243 -6.55 -12.30 -1.19
N SER A 244 -7.32 -11.90 -0.18
CA SER A 244 -8.17 -10.72 -0.25
C SER A 244 -7.36 -9.43 -0.30
N SER A 245 -6.25 -9.32 0.43
CA SER A 245 -5.35 -8.17 0.38
C SER A 245 -4.56 -8.09 -0.92
N LEU A 246 -4.13 -9.21 -1.49
CA LEU A 246 -3.47 -9.25 -2.81
C LEU A 246 -4.43 -8.90 -3.96
N SER A 247 -5.72 -9.18 -3.84
CA SER A 247 -6.74 -8.82 -4.84
C SER A 247 -7.26 -7.40 -4.71
N LEU A 248 -6.98 -6.70 -3.61
CA LEU A 248 -7.46 -5.34 -3.36
C LEU A 248 -7.01 -4.34 -4.43
N PRO A 249 -5.72 -4.27 -4.84
CA PRO A 249 -5.28 -3.35 -5.88
C PRO A 249 -6.00 -3.59 -7.21
N GLU A 250 -6.12 -4.84 -7.65
CA GLU A 250 -6.81 -5.21 -8.88
C GLU A 250 -8.28 -4.79 -8.84
N LYS A 251 -8.98 -5.08 -7.75
CA LYS A 251 -10.37 -4.69 -7.54
C LYS A 251 -10.54 -3.17 -7.58
N VAL A 252 -9.65 -2.41 -6.91
CA VAL A 252 -9.70 -0.95 -6.85
C VAL A 252 -9.46 -0.35 -8.24
N VAL A 253 -8.42 -0.83 -8.96
CA VAL A 253 -8.11 -0.36 -10.32
C VAL A 253 -9.26 -0.63 -11.28
N ASN A 254 -9.80 -1.84 -11.30
CA ASN A 254 -10.86 -2.24 -12.22
C ASN A 254 -12.19 -1.51 -11.94
N SER A 255 -12.51 -1.26 -10.66
CA SER A 255 -13.78 -0.62 -10.30
C SER A 255 -13.73 0.90 -10.34
N TYR A 256 -12.59 1.50 -9.97
CA TYR A 256 -12.52 2.95 -9.71
C TYR A 256 -11.41 3.68 -10.48
N GLY A 257 -10.53 2.97 -11.18
CA GLY A 257 -9.42 3.59 -11.90
C GLY A 257 -9.86 4.65 -12.90
N GLN A 258 -11.02 4.48 -13.55
CA GLN A 258 -11.59 5.46 -14.49
C GLN A 258 -12.12 6.72 -13.81
N GLY A 259 -12.36 6.71 -12.51
CA GLY A 259 -12.78 7.87 -11.73
C GLY A 259 -11.61 8.70 -11.17
N VAL A 260 -10.36 8.28 -11.44
CA VAL A 260 -9.15 9.01 -11.02
C VAL A 260 -8.57 9.75 -12.21
N CYS A 261 -8.44 11.08 -12.11
CA CYS A 261 -8.00 11.95 -13.20
C CYS A 261 -6.62 12.53 -12.96
N LEU A 262 -5.90 12.79 -14.06
CA LEU A 262 -4.76 13.70 -14.07
C LEU A 262 -5.27 15.13 -14.16
N ILE A 263 -4.88 15.95 -13.22
CA ILE A 263 -5.12 17.41 -13.25
C ILE A 263 -3.92 18.08 -13.90
N TYR A 264 -4.18 18.93 -14.89
CA TYR A 264 -3.21 19.83 -15.49
C TYR A 264 -3.72 21.25 -15.36
N GLY A 265 -2.84 22.16 -15.03
CA GLY A 265 -3.17 23.56 -14.97
C GLY A 265 -2.00 24.46 -15.32
N THR A 266 -2.33 25.72 -15.58
CA THR A 266 -1.35 26.79 -15.77
C THR A 266 -1.79 28.02 -14.98
N TYR A 267 -0.80 28.77 -14.47
CA TYR A 267 -1.04 30.05 -13.83
C TYR A 267 -0.01 31.08 -14.28
N VAL A 268 -0.39 32.34 -14.16
CA VAL A 268 0.42 33.50 -14.44
C VAL A 268 0.42 34.43 -13.24
N PHE A 269 1.36 35.38 -13.18
CA PHE A 269 1.32 36.47 -12.24
C PHE A 269 0.83 37.75 -12.90
N VAL A 270 0.03 38.53 -12.18
CA VAL A 270 -0.51 39.79 -12.66
C VAL A 270 -0.16 40.92 -11.69
N ASP A 271 0.14 42.12 -12.21
CA ASP A 271 0.21 43.33 -11.39
C ASP A 271 -1.24 43.77 -11.07
N PRO A 272 -1.66 43.77 -9.81
CA PRO A 272 -3.04 44.12 -9.45
C PRO A 272 -3.40 45.57 -9.72
N ARG A 273 -2.38 46.44 -9.92
CA ARG A 273 -2.58 47.88 -10.16
C ARG A 273 -2.92 48.19 -11.62
N VAL A 274 -2.30 47.46 -12.55
CA VAL A 274 -2.46 47.68 -13.99
C VAL A 274 -3.09 46.53 -14.73
N GLY A 275 -3.30 45.39 -14.07
CA GLY A 275 -3.92 44.21 -14.63
C GLY A 275 -3.04 43.48 -15.68
N ARG A 276 -1.75 43.85 -15.81
CA ARG A 276 -0.84 43.23 -16.79
C ARG A 276 -0.17 41.99 -16.23
N GLU A 277 0.00 41.01 -17.11
CA GLU A 277 0.70 39.76 -16.81
C GLU A 277 2.22 39.98 -16.76
N VAL A 278 2.87 39.28 -15.83
CA VAL A 278 4.33 39.26 -15.71
C VAL A 278 4.95 38.52 -16.89
N ARG A 279 6.04 39.04 -17.43
CA ARG A 279 6.72 38.62 -18.66
C ARG A 279 8.22 38.56 -18.46
N PHE A 280 8.90 37.82 -19.32
CA PHE A 280 10.34 37.90 -19.41
C PHE A 280 10.77 39.26 -19.94
N LYS A 281 11.91 39.79 -19.44
CA LYS A 281 12.52 41.04 -19.94
C LYS A 281 13.08 40.84 -21.34
N GLU A 282 12.98 41.87 -22.21
CA GLU A 282 13.63 41.88 -23.52
C GLU A 282 14.97 42.65 -23.45
N PRO A 283 15.99 42.32 -24.30
CA PRO A 283 16.03 41.25 -25.29
C PRO A 283 16.37 39.92 -24.59
N SER A 284 15.42 39.06 -24.51
CA SER A 284 15.69 37.83 -23.81
C SER A 284 15.50 36.59 -24.68
N GLY A 285 16.62 35.93 -24.98
CA GLY A 285 16.63 34.49 -25.01
C GLY A 285 16.63 33.87 -23.63
N ALA A 286 16.39 34.63 -22.54
CA ALA A 286 16.38 34.14 -21.17
C ALA A 286 15.11 33.33 -20.95
N GLU A 287 15.22 32.02 -21.02
CA GLU A 287 14.17 31.08 -20.65
C GLU A 287 14.09 30.92 -19.12
N ASN A 288 15.10 31.42 -18.38
CA ASN A 288 15.16 31.29 -16.93
C ASN A 288 14.66 32.59 -16.27
N PRO A 289 13.62 32.48 -15.39
CA PRO A 289 13.11 33.64 -14.64
C PRO A 289 14.10 34.19 -13.62
N ILE A 290 15.15 33.45 -13.28
CA ILE A 290 16.25 33.88 -12.41
C ILE A 290 17.52 33.99 -13.27
N GLY A 291 18.15 35.17 -13.28
CA GLY A 291 19.43 35.42 -13.92
C GLY A 291 20.60 34.72 -13.21
N PRO A 292 21.77 34.60 -13.88
CA PRO A 292 22.95 33.96 -13.29
C PRO A 292 23.46 34.69 -12.03
N ASP A 293 23.12 35.96 -11.88
CA ASP A 293 23.44 36.82 -10.74
C ASP A 293 22.38 36.77 -9.62
N GLY A 294 21.38 35.88 -9.72
CA GLY A 294 20.24 35.79 -8.81
C GLY A 294 19.19 36.90 -9.04
N SER A 295 19.33 37.75 -10.04
CA SER A 295 18.36 38.75 -10.41
C SER A 295 17.09 38.10 -11.03
N ILE A 296 15.93 38.68 -10.77
CA ILE A 296 14.70 38.22 -11.43
C ILE A 296 14.56 38.89 -12.79
N ASN A 297 14.57 38.07 -13.87
CA ASN A 297 14.42 38.49 -15.26
C ASN A 297 12.96 38.67 -15.68
N LEU A 298 12.12 39.13 -14.76
CA LEU A 298 10.68 39.32 -14.99
C LEU A 298 10.29 40.80 -14.87
N THR A 299 9.32 41.21 -15.69
CA THR A 299 8.79 42.56 -15.77
C THR A 299 7.32 42.53 -16.15
N VAL A 300 6.61 43.64 -15.96
CA VAL A 300 5.25 43.87 -16.50
C VAL A 300 5.26 44.77 -17.74
N GLU A 301 6.44 45.27 -18.10
CA GLU A 301 6.67 46.15 -19.27
C GLU A 301 7.18 45.35 -20.47
N GLY A 302 7.03 45.94 -21.67
CA GLY A 302 7.50 45.32 -22.92
C GLY A 302 6.54 44.26 -23.47
N ASN A 303 7.02 43.52 -24.47
CA ASN A 303 6.25 42.49 -25.22
C ASN A 303 6.86 41.10 -25.11
N GLY A 304 7.75 40.88 -24.15
CA GLY A 304 8.36 39.58 -23.89
C GLY A 304 7.33 38.50 -23.64
N ARG A 305 7.71 37.23 -23.75
CA ARG A 305 6.86 36.08 -23.48
C ARG A 305 6.31 36.16 -22.05
N VAL A 306 5.00 35.85 -21.87
CA VAL A 306 4.38 35.76 -20.54
C VAL A 306 5.05 34.66 -19.74
N TYR A 307 5.35 34.94 -18.47
CA TYR A 307 5.81 33.94 -17.53
C TYR A 307 4.62 33.13 -17.06
N GLU A 308 4.46 31.97 -17.67
CA GLU A 308 3.38 30.99 -17.39
C GLU A 308 4.01 29.74 -16.79
N VAL A 309 3.44 29.28 -15.67
CA VAL A 309 3.88 28.10 -14.94
C VAL A 309 2.87 26.99 -15.16
N GLU A 310 3.37 25.84 -15.59
CA GLU A 310 2.58 24.62 -15.77
C GLU A 310 2.72 23.74 -14.51
N PHE A 311 1.63 23.10 -14.10
CA PHE A 311 1.63 22.19 -12.96
C PHE A 311 0.70 21.00 -13.22
N MET A 312 0.97 19.88 -12.52
CA MET A 312 0.19 18.65 -12.60
C MET A 312 -0.05 18.07 -11.23
N GLY A 313 -1.14 17.32 -11.11
CA GLY A 313 -1.49 16.58 -9.92
C GLY A 313 -2.53 15.52 -10.23
N THR A 314 -3.02 14.88 -9.20
CA THR A 314 -4.07 13.87 -9.27
C THR A 314 -5.36 14.41 -8.64
N GLY A 315 -6.51 13.97 -9.14
CA GLY A 315 -7.81 14.15 -8.51
C GLY A 315 -8.67 12.92 -8.69
N PHE A 316 -9.79 12.88 -8.02
CA PHE A 316 -10.73 11.78 -8.16
C PHE A 316 -12.18 12.23 -8.01
N LEU A 317 -13.07 11.52 -8.69
CA LEU A 317 -14.50 11.79 -8.69
C LEU A 317 -15.11 11.36 -7.35
N ALA A 318 -15.46 12.34 -6.53
CA ALA A 318 -16.04 12.13 -5.20
C ALA A 318 -17.58 12.15 -5.20
N ASP A 319 -18.17 12.83 -6.19
CA ASP A 319 -19.60 12.84 -6.50
C ASP A 319 -19.77 13.24 -7.97
N LYS A 320 -20.94 13.03 -8.56
CA LYS A 320 -21.20 13.38 -9.95
C LYS A 320 -20.89 14.86 -10.22
N GLY A 321 -19.92 15.11 -11.12
CA GLY A 321 -19.47 16.46 -11.46
C GLY A 321 -18.57 17.13 -10.41
N PHE A 322 -18.09 16.39 -9.39
CA PHE A 322 -17.23 16.92 -8.33
C PHE A 322 -15.95 16.11 -8.15
N VAL A 323 -14.82 16.77 -8.25
CA VAL A 323 -13.47 16.21 -8.06
C VAL A 323 -12.88 16.71 -6.75
N LEU A 324 -12.39 15.80 -5.92
CA LEU A 324 -11.52 16.10 -4.78
C LEU A 324 -10.06 16.00 -5.19
N THR A 325 -9.24 16.91 -4.65
CA THR A 325 -7.79 16.96 -4.82
C THR A 325 -7.16 17.70 -3.64
N ASN A 326 -5.84 17.91 -3.64
CA ASN A 326 -5.21 18.81 -2.68
C ASN A 326 -5.39 20.28 -3.06
N ARG A 327 -5.35 21.16 -2.05
CA ARG A 327 -5.37 22.61 -2.27
C ARG A 327 -4.14 23.07 -3.04
N HIS A 328 -2.95 22.58 -2.69
CA HIS A 328 -1.70 22.95 -3.38
C HIS A 328 -1.68 22.53 -4.86
N VAL A 329 -2.43 21.48 -5.24
CA VAL A 329 -2.55 21.09 -6.67
C VAL A 329 -3.27 22.18 -7.48
N ILE A 330 -4.28 22.84 -6.93
CA ILE A 330 -5.01 23.92 -7.63
C ILE A 330 -4.48 25.32 -7.32
N GLN A 331 -3.61 25.45 -6.33
CA GLN A 331 -2.93 26.68 -5.90
C GLN A 331 -1.42 26.42 -5.83
N ALA A 332 -0.84 25.91 -6.93
CA ALA A 332 0.56 25.50 -7.00
C ALA A 332 1.57 26.60 -6.63
N TRP A 333 1.16 27.86 -6.77
CA TRP A 333 1.95 29.04 -6.39
C TRP A 333 2.19 29.20 -4.87
N ASP A 334 1.58 28.39 -4.03
CA ASP A 334 1.77 28.49 -2.58
C ASP A 334 2.97 27.66 -2.08
N GLU A 335 3.42 26.66 -2.85
CA GLU A 335 4.56 25.80 -2.51
C GLU A 335 5.84 26.14 -3.26
N GLU A 336 5.79 27.01 -4.30
CA GLU A 336 6.97 27.38 -5.08
C GLU A 336 7.72 28.56 -4.47
N ASP A 337 9.02 28.41 -4.24
CA ASP A 337 9.88 29.46 -3.70
C ASP A 337 9.90 30.70 -4.62
N LEU A 338 10.01 30.49 -5.94
CA LEU A 338 10.00 31.59 -6.90
C LEU A 338 8.65 32.32 -6.92
N ALA A 339 7.54 31.58 -6.84
CA ALA A 339 6.22 32.19 -6.73
C ALA A 339 6.08 33.05 -5.47
N SER A 340 6.67 32.60 -4.36
CA SER A 340 6.72 33.37 -3.11
C SER A 340 7.52 34.67 -3.26
N LEU A 341 8.67 34.64 -3.95
CA LEU A 341 9.46 35.85 -4.27
C LEU A 341 8.69 36.84 -5.15
N ILE A 342 7.96 36.32 -6.15
CA ILE A 342 7.14 37.15 -7.05
C ILE A 342 5.96 37.78 -6.27
N LYS A 343 5.32 37.01 -5.40
CA LYS A 343 4.23 37.50 -4.50
C LYS A 343 4.75 38.62 -3.57
N MET A 344 5.94 38.48 -2.99
CA MET A 344 6.55 39.52 -2.14
C MET A 344 6.80 40.84 -2.89
N ARG A 345 6.95 40.80 -4.21
CA ARG A 345 7.04 42.01 -5.06
C ARG A 345 5.67 42.64 -5.38
N GLY A 346 4.59 42.11 -4.83
CA GLY A 346 3.24 42.66 -4.98
C GLY A 346 2.46 42.07 -6.17
N PHE A 347 3.01 41.13 -6.91
CA PHE A 347 2.27 40.44 -7.98
C PHE A 347 1.34 39.37 -7.40
N ARG A 348 0.21 39.12 -8.06
CA ARG A 348 -0.77 38.15 -7.63
C ARG A 348 -0.85 36.99 -8.63
N PRO A 349 -0.86 35.74 -8.15
CA PRO A 349 -1.09 34.60 -9.01
C PRO A 349 -2.52 34.61 -9.55
N LYS A 350 -2.68 34.18 -10.79
CA LYS A 350 -3.97 34.03 -11.45
C LYS A 350 -3.99 32.72 -12.23
N LEU A 351 -4.88 31.82 -11.84
CA LEU A 351 -5.13 30.60 -12.57
C LEU A 351 -5.59 30.91 -13.98
N LYS A 352 -4.94 30.38 -14.99
CA LYS A 352 -5.23 30.60 -16.42
C LYS A 352 -6.00 29.44 -17.00
N GLU A 353 -5.56 28.21 -16.73
CA GLU A 353 -6.21 26.99 -17.15
C GLU A 353 -6.19 25.95 -16.01
N LEU A 354 -7.27 25.18 -15.89
CA LEU A 354 -7.36 24.02 -15.03
C LEU A 354 -8.27 22.98 -15.67
N VAL A 355 -7.73 21.79 -15.93
CA VAL A 355 -8.45 20.71 -16.63
C VAL A 355 -8.16 19.36 -16.00
N ALA A 356 -9.11 18.43 -16.15
CA ALA A 356 -8.99 17.03 -15.73
C ALA A 356 -9.02 16.09 -16.94
N TYR A 357 -8.04 15.20 -16.99
CA TYR A 357 -7.98 14.10 -17.96
C TYR A 357 -8.41 12.82 -17.26
N PHE A 358 -9.56 12.28 -17.61
CA PHE A 358 -10.00 10.97 -17.13
C PHE A 358 -9.57 9.85 -18.08
N PRO A 359 -9.28 8.64 -17.56
CA PRO A 359 -9.00 7.48 -18.40
C PRO A 359 -10.12 7.22 -19.42
N LEU A 360 -9.75 6.78 -20.62
CA LEU A 360 -10.65 6.44 -21.73
C LEU A 360 -11.51 7.61 -22.25
N VAL A 361 -11.31 8.82 -21.75
CA VAL A 361 -11.98 10.03 -22.26
C VAL A 361 -11.00 10.79 -23.15
N SER A 362 -11.36 11.03 -24.39
CA SER A 362 -10.47 11.63 -25.41
C SER A 362 -10.25 13.13 -25.26
N GLN A 363 -11.11 13.82 -24.51
CA GLN A 363 -11.01 15.27 -24.27
C GLN A 363 -11.02 15.56 -22.77
N PRO A 364 -10.22 16.52 -22.29
CA PRO A 364 -10.24 16.92 -20.90
C PRO A 364 -11.48 17.73 -20.54
N PHE A 365 -11.90 17.62 -19.31
CA PHE A 365 -12.94 18.47 -18.72
C PHE A 365 -12.32 19.70 -18.09
N LYS A 366 -12.95 20.86 -18.31
CA LYS A 366 -12.57 22.10 -17.60
C LYS A 366 -12.99 21.97 -16.14
N LEU A 367 -12.02 22.13 -15.23
CA LEU A 367 -12.27 22.19 -13.79
C LEU A 367 -12.47 23.64 -13.34
N THR A 368 -13.39 23.82 -12.42
CA THR A 368 -13.62 25.09 -11.72
C THR A 368 -13.45 24.86 -10.22
N PRO A 369 -12.46 25.50 -9.55
CA PRO A 369 -12.35 25.45 -8.10
C PRO A 369 -13.62 26.00 -7.44
N VAL A 370 -14.18 25.25 -6.49
CA VAL A 370 -15.44 25.57 -5.82
C VAL A 370 -15.22 25.94 -4.38
N GLU A 371 -14.45 25.10 -3.66
CA GLU A 371 -14.21 25.26 -2.23
C GLU A 371 -12.81 24.75 -1.89
N THR A 372 -12.12 25.41 -0.98
CA THR A 372 -10.85 24.96 -0.39
C THR A 372 -10.96 24.96 1.12
N ALA A 373 -10.38 23.96 1.78
CA ALA A 373 -10.28 23.97 3.23
C ALA A 373 -9.23 24.99 3.69
N SER A 374 -9.50 25.72 4.79
CA SER A 374 -8.57 26.69 5.35
C SER A 374 -7.40 26.01 6.04
N ASP A 375 -7.67 24.94 6.79
CA ASP A 375 -6.76 24.34 7.75
C ASP A 375 -6.17 23.01 7.28
N GLN A 376 -6.69 22.49 6.15
CA GLN A 376 -6.26 21.23 5.57
C GLN A 376 -5.96 21.42 4.08
N ASP A 377 -5.08 20.59 3.58
CA ASP A 377 -4.68 20.63 2.18
C ASP A 377 -5.65 19.84 1.29
N VAL A 378 -6.90 20.31 1.21
CA VAL A 378 -7.98 19.71 0.42
C VAL A 378 -8.72 20.78 -0.37
N ALA A 379 -9.07 20.46 -1.60
CA ALA A 379 -9.86 21.28 -2.49
C ALA A 379 -10.94 20.48 -3.20
N LEU A 380 -12.07 21.14 -3.47
CA LEU A 380 -13.17 20.66 -4.25
C LEU A 380 -13.27 21.46 -5.54
N CYS A 381 -13.29 20.76 -6.67
CA CYS A 381 -13.53 21.32 -8.00
C CYS A 381 -14.82 20.77 -8.58
N SER A 382 -15.52 21.57 -9.37
CA SER A 382 -16.65 21.13 -10.18
C SER A 382 -16.29 21.10 -11.65
N PHE A 383 -17.01 20.26 -12.42
CA PHE A 383 -16.94 20.21 -13.86
C PHE A 383 -18.27 19.73 -14.46
N ASP A 384 -18.50 20.07 -15.70
CA ASP A 384 -19.65 19.56 -16.46
C ASP A 384 -19.30 18.19 -17.02
N GLN A 385 -19.86 17.15 -16.43
CA GLN A 385 -19.64 15.75 -16.83
C GLN A 385 -20.43 15.38 -18.10
N GLY A 386 -21.50 16.13 -18.42
CA GLY A 386 -22.42 15.79 -19.51
C GLY A 386 -22.96 14.37 -19.36
N ASP A 387 -22.97 13.63 -20.50
CA ASP A 387 -23.43 12.24 -20.57
C ASP A 387 -22.31 11.21 -20.32
N THR A 388 -21.08 11.66 -19.96
CA THR A 388 -19.97 10.75 -19.71
C THR A 388 -20.20 10.00 -18.40
N GLU A 389 -20.23 8.67 -18.45
CA GLU A 389 -20.31 7.84 -17.24
C GLU A 389 -18.91 7.61 -16.66
N LEU A 390 -18.69 8.13 -15.45
CA LEU A 390 -17.45 7.95 -14.69
C LEU A 390 -17.80 7.34 -13.33
N PRO A 391 -17.00 6.38 -12.83
CA PRO A 391 -17.26 5.77 -11.53
C PRO A 391 -16.95 6.77 -10.41
N VAL A 392 -17.95 7.04 -9.59
CA VAL A 392 -17.78 7.78 -8.32
C VAL A 392 -17.08 6.88 -7.31
N LEU A 393 -16.05 7.39 -6.66
CA LEU A 393 -15.29 6.62 -5.68
C LEU A 393 -16.03 6.54 -4.34
N PRO A 394 -16.12 5.36 -3.73
CA PRO A 394 -16.79 5.21 -2.42
C PRO A 394 -15.92 5.84 -1.32
N LEU A 395 -16.43 6.88 -0.67
CA LEU A 395 -15.75 7.54 0.44
C LEU A 395 -16.04 6.79 1.76
N ASN A 396 -15.06 6.72 2.65
CA ASN A 396 -15.23 6.14 3.98
C ASN A 396 -15.88 7.17 4.90
N GLU A 397 -17.21 7.19 4.91
CA GLU A 397 -18.01 8.14 5.70
C GLU A 397 -18.09 7.78 7.19
N THR A 398 -17.93 6.50 7.49
CA THR A 398 -17.90 6.00 8.85
C THR A 398 -16.46 6.04 9.35
N SER A 399 -16.27 6.46 10.60
CA SER A 399 -14.97 6.35 11.30
C SER A 399 -14.62 4.88 11.62
N GLU A 400 -14.95 3.95 10.71
CA GLU A 400 -14.45 2.58 10.78
C GLU A 400 -12.94 2.67 10.92
N SER A 401 -12.44 2.05 11.95
CA SER A 401 -11.09 2.23 12.46
C SER A 401 -10.04 1.98 11.36
N VAL A 402 -9.52 3.07 10.84
CA VAL A 402 -8.27 3.05 10.09
C VAL A 402 -7.18 2.82 11.13
N ALA A 403 -6.45 1.72 11.04
CA ALA A 403 -5.45 1.32 12.02
C ALA A 403 -4.11 1.04 11.36
N SER A 404 -3.03 1.26 12.11
CA SER A 404 -1.67 0.90 11.67
C SER A 404 -1.58 -0.59 11.32
N GLY A 405 -0.82 -0.91 10.29
CA GLY A 405 -0.67 -2.25 9.73
C GLY A 405 -1.74 -2.65 8.71
N GLN A 406 -2.80 -1.87 8.52
CA GLN A 406 -3.79 -2.16 7.48
C GLN A 406 -3.25 -1.88 6.08
N PRO A 407 -3.57 -2.71 5.06
CA PRO A 407 -3.17 -2.48 3.69
C PRO A 407 -3.87 -1.25 3.11
N VAL A 408 -3.12 -0.52 2.28
CA VAL A 408 -3.62 0.61 1.48
C VAL A 408 -3.28 0.46 0.01
N VAL A 409 -4.13 1.02 -0.83
CA VAL A 409 -3.90 1.15 -2.27
C VAL A 409 -4.04 2.61 -2.65
N LEU A 410 -3.02 3.14 -3.31
CA LEU A 410 -3.00 4.50 -3.83
C LEU A 410 -3.16 4.46 -5.35
N LEU A 411 -4.04 5.27 -5.89
CA LEU A 411 -4.13 5.54 -7.33
C LEU A 411 -3.72 6.98 -7.62
N GLY A 412 -2.94 7.19 -8.68
CA GLY A 412 -2.51 8.53 -9.05
C GLY A 412 -1.66 8.57 -10.30
N TYR A 413 -1.09 9.75 -10.56
CA TYR A 413 -0.23 10.02 -11.71
C TYR A 413 1.17 10.49 -11.25
N PRO A 414 1.93 9.63 -10.54
CA PRO A 414 3.27 9.99 -10.11
C PRO A 414 4.15 10.33 -11.32
N ALA A 415 4.99 11.35 -11.18
CA ALA A 415 5.76 11.98 -12.24
C ALA A 415 4.92 12.54 -13.41
N GLY A 416 3.61 12.75 -13.22
CA GLY A 416 2.75 13.45 -14.16
C GLY A 416 2.83 12.95 -15.61
N LEU A 417 3.09 13.86 -16.55
CA LEU A 417 3.26 13.55 -17.97
C LEU A 417 4.43 12.61 -18.24
N GLU A 418 5.56 12.82 -17.59
CA GLU A 418 6.76 12.02 -17.75
C GLU A 418 6.51 10.56 -17.35
N GLY A 419 5.80 10.35 -16.25
CA GLY A 419 5.38 9.03 -15.81
C GLY A 419 4.43 8.34 -16.80
N LEU A 420 3.54 9.08 -17.46
CA LEU A 420 2.68 8.57 -18.52
C LEU A 420 3.48 8.17 -19.75
N ILE A 421 4.38 9.04 -20.22
CA ILE A 421 5.24 8.81 -21.39
C ILE A 421 6.12 7.57 -21.15
N ALA A 422 6.70 7.44 -19.95
CA ALA A 422 7.56 6.32 -19.61
C ALA A 422 6.86 4.95 -19.70
N ARG A 423 5.54 4.92 -19.54
CA ARG A 423 4.72 3.68 -19.57
C ARG A 423 4.10 3.37 -20.94
N THR A 424 4.32 4.21 -21.95
CA THR A 424 3.77 3.99 -23.29
C THR A 424 4.84 3.39 -24.21
N ASP A 425 4.67 2.12 -24.58
CA ASP A 425 5.62 1.35 -25.43
C ASP A 425 5.82 1.93 -26.84
N ASP A 426 4.85 2.70 -27.36
CA ASP A 426 4.85 3.25 -28.72
C ASP A 426 5.76 4.46 -28.91
N LEU A 427 6.37 4.99 -27.85
CA LEU A 427 7.30 6.11 -27.96
C LEU A 427 8.70 5.61 -28.33
N SER A 428 8.80 5.06 -29.55
CA SER A 428 10.11 4.87 -30.20
C SER A 428 10.90 6.18 -30.16
N ARG A 429 12.25 6.08 -30.17
CA ARG A 429 13.18 7.24 -30.12
C ARG A 429 12.84 8.35 -31.13
N ALA A 430 12.17 8.03 -32.24
CA ALA A 430 11.71 8.98 -33.24
C ALA A 430 10.54 9.85 -32.74
N ASN A 431 9.61 9.29 -31.99
CA ASN A 431 8.48 10.04 -31.43
C ASN A 431 8.91 10.94 -30.27
N ARG A 432 9.93 10.58 -29.46
CA ARG A 432 10.48 11.45 -28.42
C ARG A 432 11.01 12.79 -28.92
N ARG A 433 11.62 12.83 -30.13
CA ARG A 433 12.05 14.08 -30.74
C ARG A 433 10.88 14.95 -31.21
N LEU A 434 9.77 14.33 -31.62
CA LEU A 434 8.56 15.04 -32.00
C LEU A 434 7.82 15.59 -30.76
N TYR A 435 7.69 14.79 -29.70
CA TYR A 435 7.02 15.20 -28.46
C TYR A 435 7.82 16.26 -27.68
N GLY A 436 9.16 16.23 -27.70
CA GLY A 436 10.00 17.19 -26.98
C GLY A 436 9.84 18.65 -27.43
N ASN A 437 9.25 18.89 -28.61
CA ASN A 437 8.96 20.24 -29.13
C ASN A 437 7.50 20.67 -28.91
N LEU A 438 6.65 19.79 -28.36
CA LEU A 438 5.24 20.09 -28.12
C LEU A 438 5.03 20.57 -26.68
N SER A 439 4.10 21.50 -26.46
CA SER A 439 3.68 21.87 -25.10
C SER A 439 3.11 20.67 -24.35
N TYR A 440 3.23 20.65 -23.02
CA TYR A 440 2.65 19.59 -22.16
C TYR A 440 1.17 19.39 -22.44
N ARG A 441 0.44 20.48 -22.63
CA ARG A 441 -0.98 20.46 -23.01
C ARG A 441 -1.25 19.64 -24.26
N THR A 442 -0.45 19.85 -25.32
CA THR A 442 -0.60 19.12 -26.58
C THR A 442 -0.28 17.64 -26.41
N GLN A 443 0.79 17.31 -25.69
CA GLN A 443 1.17 15.93 -25.41
C GLN A 443 0.08 15.20 -24.61
N LEU A 444 -0.51 15.84 -23.60
CA LEU A 444 -1.61 15.27 -22.82
C LEU A 444 -2.86 15.04 -23.67
N ASN A 445 -3.19 15.95 -24.58
CA ASN A 445 -4.32 15.78 -25.50
C ASN A 445 -4.11 14.56 -26.42
N GLU A 446 -2.90 14.34 -26.92
CA GLU A 446 -2.57 13.17 -27.76
C GLU A 446 -2.65 11.86 -26.97
N LEU A 447 -2.16 11.87 -25.71
CA LEU A 447 -2.27 10.72 -24.82
C LEU A 447 -3.74 10.41 -24.47
N ALA A 448 -4.56 11.43 -24.26
CA ALA A 448 -6.00 11.28 -24.02
C ALA A 448 -6.70 10.70 -25.25
N ALA A 449 -6.47 11.28 -26.43
CA ALA A 449 -7.05 10.79 -27.70
C ALA A 449 -6.65 9.33 -28.00
N SER A 450 -5.46 8.91 -27.55
CA SER A 450 -4.95 7.54 -27.69
C SER A 450 -5.34 6.61 -26.53
N SER A 451 -6.18 7.05 -25.58
CA SER A 451 -6.58 6.30 -24.38
C SER A 451 -5.38 5.83 -23.52
N LYS A 452 -4.31 6.61 -23.50
CA LYS A 452 -3.07 6.33 -22.76
C LYS A 452 -3.05 6.97 -21.37
N ILE A 453 -4.03 7.82 -21.05
CA ILE A 453 -4.21 8.37 -19.70
C ILE A 453 -4.71 7.26 -18.77
N ARG A 454 -3.84 6.78 -17.87
CA ARG A 454 -4.20 5.73 -16.91
C ARG A 454 -3.47 5.98 -15.58
N PRO A 455 -4.16 5.93 -14.43
CA PRO A 455 -3.49 6.06 -13.14
C PRO A 455 -2.58 4.86 -12.88
N GLN A 456 -1.54 5.08 -12.11
CA GLN A 456 -0.72 4.04 -11.54
C GLN A 456 -1.31 3.60 -10.21
N SER A 457 -1.24 2.30 -9.93
CA SER A 457 -1.58 1.73 -8.64
C SER A 457 -0.30 1.39 -7.88
N THR A 458 -0.22 1.82 -6.63
CA THR A 458 0.80 1.39 -5.68
C THR A 458 0.13 0.88 -4.42
N GLN A 459 0.80 0.00 -3.69
CA GLN A 459 0.27 -0.59 -2.48
C GLN A 459 1.28 -0.47 -1.34
N GLY A 460 0.78 -0.46 -0.13
CA GLY A 460 1.57 -0.40 1.09
C GLY A 460 0.68 -0.63 2.31
N HIS A 461 1.14 -0.18 3.47
CA HIS A 461 0.44 -0.31 4.74
C HIS A 461 0.41 1.04 5.46
N ILE A 462 -0.59 1.21 6.30
CA ILE A 462 -0.66 2.34 7.23
C ILE A 462 0.42 2.15 8.30
N SER A 463 1.32 3.10 8.39
CA SER A 463 2.37 3.12 9.41
C SER A 463 1.87 3.77 10.71
N ASP A 464 1.11 4.86 10.59
CA ASP A 464 0.53 5.58 11.74
C ASP A 464 -0.76 6.32 11.36
N VAL A 465 -1.62 6.56 12.35
CA VAL A 465 -2.86 7.33 12.24
C VAL A 465 -2.84 8.42 13.31
N THR A 466 -2.11 9.47 13.05
CA THR A 466 -2.12 10.73 13.81
C THR A 466 -3.07 11.72 13.14
N PRO A 467 -3.00 13.03 13.29
CA PRO A 467 -3.86 13.95 12.54
C PRO A 467 -3.87 13.72 11.03
N GLN A 468 -2.78 13.16 10.48
CA GLN A 468 -2.64 12.73 9.08
C GLN A 468 -2.56 11.21 8.99
N LEU A 469 -2.83 10.66 7.81
CA LEU A 469 -2.54 9.27 7.49
C LEU A 469 -1.07 9.15 7.09
N VAL A 470 -0.35 8.23 7.71
CA VAL A 470 1.05 7.93 7.39
C VAL A 470 1.12 6.53 6.81
N TYR A 471 1.75 6.37 5.65
CA TYR A 471 1.84 5.08 4.96
C TYR A 471 3.08 4.97 4.08
N ASP A 472 3.43 3.74 3.69
CA ASP A 472 4.62 3.39 2.90
C ASP A 472 4.33 3.09 1.42
N ALA A 473 3.07 3.23 0.96
CA ALA A 473 2.73 3.09 -0.46
C ALA A 473 3.47 4.14 -1.30
N ARG A 474 4.23 3.71 -2.32
CA ARG A 474 5.08 4.62 -3.11
C ARG A 474 4.26 5.64 -3.90
N THR A 475 4.69 6.88 -3.85
CA THR A 475 4.18 7.99 -4.67
C THR A 475 5.31 8.97 -5.00
N ASP A 476 5.05 9.93 -5.89
CA ASP A 476 5.98 10.99 -6.29
C ASP A 476 5.18 12.26 -6.64
N GLU A 477 5.87 13.34 -7.00
CA GLU A 477 5.23 14.54 -7.57
C GLU A 477 4.22 14.19 -8.65
N GLY A 478 3.07 14.85 -8.67
CA GLY A 478 1.94 14.48 -9.53
C GLY A 478 1.00 13.45 -8.93
N GLY A 479 1.45 12.64 -7.94
CA GLY A 479 0.58 11.75 -7.16
C GLY A 479 -0.26 12.48 -6.11
N SER A 480 0.09 13.74 -5.76
CA SER A 480 -0.67 14.59 -4.85
C SER A 480 -2.12 14.77 -5.31
N GLY A 481 -3.07 14.65 -4.39
CA GLY A 481 -4.51 14.66 -4.67
C GLY A 481 -5.10 13.30 -5.03
N GLY A 482 -4.28 12.24 -5.14
CA GLY A 482 -4.73 10.88 -5.42
C GLY A 482 -5.49 10.25 -4.25
N PRO A 483 -6.49 9.37 -4.53
CA PRO A 483 -7.23 8.67 -3.50
C PRO A 483 -6.38 7.57 -2.85
N VAL A 484 -6.41 7.49 -1.53
CA VAL A 484 -5.85 6.41 -0.72
C VAL A 484 -6.99 5.50 -0.30
N PHE A 485 -7.01 4.27 -0.79
CA PHE A 485 -8.02 3.27 -0.45
C PHE A 485 -7.57 2.43 0.73
N GLY A 486 -8.46 2.17 1.67
CA GLY A 486 -8.24 1.25 2.79
C GLY A 486 -8.60 -0.20 2.43
N ALA A 487 -8.42 -1.11 3.38
CA ALA A 487 -8.67 -2.54 3.25
C ALA A 487 -10.11 -2.89 2.78
N ASN A 488 -11.09 -2.04 3.09
CA ASN A 488 -12.49 -2.20 2.68
C ASN A 488 -12.78 -1.72 1.24
N GLY A 489 -11.77 -1.24 0.51
CA GLY A 489 -11.93 -0.70 -0.85
C GLY A 489 -12.61 0.67 -0.91
N LYS A 490 -12.71 1.40 0.20
CA LYS A 490 -13.21 2.78 0.26
C LYS A 490 -12.04 3.75 0.40
N VAL A 491 -12.21 4.96 -0.09
CA VAL A 491 -11.24 6.05 0.07
C VAL A 491 -11.20 6.50 1.52
N ILE A 492 -10.05 6.36 2.17
CA ILE A 492 -9.79 6.75 3.56
C ILE A 492 -9.02 8.07 3.68
N GLY A 493 -8.35 8.49 2.59
CA GLY A 493 -7.56 9.72 2.57
C GLY A 493 -7.23 10.21 1.16
N ILE A 494 -6.62 11.38 1.12
CA ILE A 494 -6.11 12.05 -0.09
C ILE A 494 -4.61 12.14 0.05
N ASN A 495 -3.84 11.59 -0.89
CA ASN A 495 -2.38 11.65 -0.88
C ASN A 495 -1.91 13.11 -0.96
N GLN A 496 -1.03 13.52 -0.05
CA GLN A 496 -0.62 14.93 0.07
C GLN A 496 0.85 15.15 -0.24
N ALA A 497 1.73 14.48 0.51
CA ALA A 497 3.16 14.79 0.51
C ALA A 497 4.01 13.53 0.70
N VAL A 498 5.27 13.66 0.31
CA VAL A 498 6.29 12.64 0.51
C VAL A 498 7.40 13.24 1.37
N LEU A 499 7.69 12.63 2.51
CA LEU A 499 8.90 12.91 3.28
C LEU A 499 9.99 11.97 2.81
N LEU A 500 10.92 12.50 2.03
CA LEU A 500 12.10 11.77 1.59
C LEU A 500 13.20 11.95 2.64
N THR A 501 13.56 10.86 3.32
CA THR A 501 14.79 10.78 4.10
C THR A 501 15.73 9.76 3.44
N PRO A 502 17.05 9.83 3.67
CA PRO A 502 17.99 8.88 3.07
C PRO A 502 17.68 7.41 3.40
N GLN A 503 16.93 7.15 4.46
CA GLN A 503 16.64 5.79 4.96
C GLN A 503 15.18 5.35 4.78
N SER A 504 14.27 6.27 4.41
CA SER A 504 12.84 5.94 4.37
C SER A 504 12.05 6.91 3.50
N THR A 505 11.13 6.39 2.73
CA THR A 505 10.05 7.16 2.10
C THR A 505 8.82 7.02 2.97
N THR A 506 8.40 8.13 3.59
CA THR A 506 7.16 8.19 4.35
C THR A 506 6.18 9.11 3.62
N ASN A 507 5.01 8.62 3.33
CA ASN A 507 3.99 9.38 2.64
C ASN A 507 2.90 9.79 3.62
N PHE A 508 2.37 10.99 3.39
CA PHE A 508 1.30 11.57 4.20
C PHE A 508 0.05 11.75 3.36
N GLY A 509 -1.09 11.52 3.98
CA GLY A 509 -2.39 11.76 3.37
C GLY A 509 -3.32 12.51 4.31
N VAL A 510 -4.12 13.39 3.74
CA VAL A 510 -5.19 14.07 4.47
C VAL A 510 -6.36 13.09 4.65
N PRO A 511 -6.86 12.85 5.88
CA PRO A 511 -8.02 12.00 6.10
C PRO A 511 -9.23 12.45 5.28
N ILE A 512 -9.93 11.49 4.67
CA ILE A 512 -11.04 11.76 3.73
C ILE A 512 -12.20 12.54 4.34
N ARG A 513 -12.37 12.50 5.66
CA ARG A 513 -13.41 13.29 6.37
C ARG A 513 -13.42 14.76 5.98
N TYR A 514 -12.26 15.36 5.76
CA TYR A 514 -12.15 16.78 5.36
C TYR A 514 -12.66 17.01 3.94
N GLY A 515 -12.44 16.07 3.02
CA GLY A 515 -13.04 16.10 1.68
C GLY A 515 -14.56 15.95 1.71
N ILE A 516 -15.06 15.04 2.57
CA ILE A 516 -16.50 14.85 2.78
C ILE A 516 -17.15 16.11 3.37
N GLU A 517 -16.47 16.78 4.30
CA GLU A 517 -16.95 18.05 4.88
C GLU A 517 -17.07 19.15 3.82
N LEU A 518 -16.07 19.31 2.93
CA LEU A 518 -16.16 20.26 1.83
C LEU A 518 -17.31 19.96 0.88
N LEU A 519 -17.48 18.70 0.50
CA LEU A 519 -18.55 18.25 -0.37
C LEU A 519 -19.92 18.55 0.24
N ARG A 520 -20.12 18.19 1.50
CA ARG A 520 -21.37 18.46 2.24
C ARG A 520 -21.64 19.96 2.41
N LYS A 521 -20.61 20.75 2.69
CA LYS A 521 -20.72 22.22 2.80
C LYS A 521 -21.21 22.82 1.49
N HIS A 522 -20.61 22.41 0.37
CA HIS A 522 -21.00 22.90 -0.95
C HIS A 522 -22.44 22.50 -1.32
N GLN A 523 -22.83 21.24 -1.10
CA GLN A 523 -24.18 20.75 -1.34
C GLN A 523 -25.24 21.55 -0.55
N ARG A 524 -24.97 21.85 0.72
CA ARG A 524 -25.86 22.70 1.54
C ARG A 524 -26.00 24.11 0.96
N GLN A 525 -24.93 24.72 0.45
CA GLN A 525 -24.97 26.03 -0.18
C GLN A 525 -25.81 26.04 -1.46
N LEU A 526 -25.70 25.00 -2.28
CA LEU A 526 -26.54 24.85 -3.48
C LEU A 526 -28.02 24.70 -3.13
N THR A 527 -28.35 23.90 -2.11
CA THR A 527 -29.73 23.71 -1.64
C THR A 527 -30.32 25.01 -1.08
N SER A 528 -29.52 25.80 -0.33
CA SER A 528 -29.98 27.08 0.22
C SER A 528 -30.22 28.14 -0.86
N LYS A 529 -29.40 28.19 -1.91
CA LYS A 529 -29.58 29.11 -3.05
C LYS A 529 -30.81 28.75 -3.91
N ASN A 530 -31.17 27.50 -3.98
CA ASN A 530 -32.32 27.01 -4.76
C ASN A 530 -33.63 26.95 -3.93
N SER A 531 -33.60 27.35 -2.66
CA SER A 531 -34.78 27.41 -1.81
C SER A 531 -35.63 28.66 -2.17
N PRO A 532 -36.97 28.55 -2.35
CA PRO A 532 -37.84 29.66 -2.81
C PRO A 532 -37.83 30.88 -1.89
N ALA A 533 -37.33 30.81 -0.67
CA ALA A 533 -37.22 31.93 0.27
C ALA A 533 -36.15 32.98 -0.13
N GLY A 534 -35.24 32.69 -1.08
CA GLY A 534 -34.24 33.64 -1.59
C GLY A 534 -34.75 34.59 -2.68
N LEU A 535 -35.92 34.37 -3.26
CA LEU A 535 -36.51 35.21 -4.30
C LEU A 535 -37.49 36.26 -3.80
N ALA A 536 -37.80 36.30 -2.48
CA ALA A 536 -38.75 37.26 -1.90
C ALA A 536 -38.13 38.56 -1.39
N GLY A 537 -36.81 38.80 -1.55
CA GLY A 537 -36.08 39.96 -1.01
C GLY A 537 -35.74 41.08 -2.01
N ALA A 538 -36.18 41.02 -3.26
CA ALA A 538 -35.84 42.00 -4.30
C ALA A 538 -37.09 42.69 -4.90
N GLY A 539 -38.01 43.15 -4.07
CA GLY A 539 -39.18 43.88 -4.53
C GLY A 539 -39.79 44.73 -3.43
N ASP A 540 -39.65 46.01 -3.56
CA ASP A 540 -40.30 47.15 -2.96
C ASP A 540 -39.44 48.02 -2.04
N GLN A 541 -38.80 49.04 -2.66
CA GLN A 541 -38.61 50.33 -2.02
C GLN A 541 -39.69 51.27 -2.52
N PRO A 542 -40.51 51.90 -1.65
CA PRO A 542 -41.46 52.93 -2.07
C PRO A 542 -40.71 54.23 -2.37
N LYS A 543 -40.98 54.80 -3.52
CA LYS A 543 -40.62 56.17 -3.87
C LYS A 543 -41.45 57.12 -3.00
N SER A 544 -40.82 57.99 -2.25
CA SER A 544 -41.31 59.30 -1.82
C SER A 544 -40.14 60.29 -1.68
#